data_b2e5261003fa37e53b569fb42dbafb86
#
_entry.id   b2e5261003fa37e53b569fb42dbafb86
#
_cell.length_a   1.000
_cell.length_b   1.000
_cell.length_c   1.000
_cell.angle_alpha   90.00
_cell.angle_beta   90.00
_cell.angle_gamma   90.00
#
_symmetry.space_group_name_H-M   'P 1'
#
loop_
_entity.id
_entity.type
_entity.pdbx_description
1 polymer ?
#
loop_
_entity_poly.entity_id
_entity_poly.type
_entity_poly.pdbx_seq_one_letter_code
_entity_poly.pdbx_strand_id
1 'polypeptide(L)'
;MKVFFDTEFTGLYKDTNLISIGLVSEDGKEFYAEIDDDKLKYVDSWVEENVLANTVTYGDEWVLNIVEDENNFYVGSKEDIGEALREWFAQFDEVELVSDVCHYDMVLLIDLFGTAFDLPDNVGASCHDINQDIASLYKISEHEAFDYSREKILEGHNINTEGVKHNSMYDARVIKAIYEILQKEIDEV
;
A
#
# COMPACT_ATOMS: atom_id res chain seq x y z
N MET A 1 -13.10 8.18 6.76
CA MET A 1 -12.87 7.07 5.83
C MET A 1 -11.48 6.52 6.07
N LYS A 2 -11.34 5.23 6.36
CA LYS A 2 -10.01 4.60 6.37
C LYS A 2 -9.58 4.27 4.95
N VAL A 3 -8.30 4.50 4.67
CA VAL A 3 -7.66 4.15 3.41
C VAL A 3 -6.41 3.33 3.73
N PHE A 4 -6.42 2.10 3.29
CA PHE A 4 -5.34 1.13 3.43
C PHE A 4 -4.41 1.26 2.24
N PHE A 5 -3.11 1.35 2.47
CA PHE A 5 -2.19 1.57 1.37
C PHE A 5 -0.85 0.86 1.60
N ASP A 6 -0.21 0.60 0.49
CA ASP A 6 1.13 0.02 0.40
C ASP A 6 1.90 0.66 -0.73
N THR A 7 3.24 0.65 -0.66
CA THR A 7 4.12 1.12 -1.72
C THR A 7 5.20 0.09 -2.03
N GLU A 8 5.50 -0.06 -3.31
CA GLU A 8 6.71 -0.76 -3.74
C GLU A 8 7.77 0.27 -4.15
N PHE A 9 9.02 0.00 -3.79
CA PHE A 9 10.11 0.96 -3.97
C PHE A 9 11.47 0.28 -4.21
N THR A 10 12.45 1.05 -4.65
CA THR A 10 13.73 0.53 -5.15
C THR A 10 14.68 -0.03 -4.08
N GLY A 11 14.35 0.07 -2.78
CA GLY A 11 15.12 -0.55 -1.70
C GLY A 11 15.05 0.20 -0.38
N LEU A 12 15.47 -0.47 0.69
CA LEU A 12 15.42 0.03 2.08
C LEU A 12 16.58 0.99 2.39
N TYR A 13 16.63 2.13 1.71
CA TYR A 13 17.64 3.18 1.92
C TYR A 13 17.00 4.56 1.77
N LYS A 14 17.68 5.58 2.29
CA LYS A 14 17.14 6.95 2.43
C LYS A 14 16.61 7.56 1.13
N ASP A 15 17.36 7.39 0.03
CA ASP A 15 17.06 8.00 -1.26
C ASP A 15 16.37 6.98 -2.20
N THR A 16 15.50 6.13 -1.62
CA THR A 16 14.69 5.17 -2.37
C THR A 16 13.66 5.89 -3.25
N ASN A 17 13.28 5.24 -4.36
CA ASN A 17 12.29 5.79 -5.28
C ASN A 17 11.06 4.90 -5.30
N LEU A 18 9.88 5.52 -5.40
CA LEU A 18 8.62 4.83 -5.59
C LEU A 18 8.63 4.06 -6.92
N ILE A 19 8.10 2.83 -6.90
CA ILE A 19 7.81 2.01 -8.08
C ILE A 19 6.31 2.02 -8.32
N SER A 20 5.52 1.65 -7.30
CA SER A 20 4.07 1.65 -7.38
C SER A 20 3.44 2.01 -6.04
N ILE A 21 2.18 2.43 -6.08
CA ILE A 21 1.36 2.67 -4.90
C ILE A 21 -0.04 2.10 -5.12
N GLY A 22 -0.54 1.35 -4.13
CA GLY A 22 -1.88 0.79 -4.09
C GLY A 22 -2.65 1.33 -2.90
N LEU A 23 -3.89 1.75 -3.11
CA LEU A 23 -4.79 2.22 -2.06
C LEU A 23 -6.15 1.53 -2.17
N VAL A 24 -6.71 1.13 -1.03
CA VAL A 24 -8.05 0.57 -0.92
C VAL A 24 -8.80 1.29 0.19
N SER A 25 -9.92 1.91 -0.10
CA SER A 25 -10.75 2.53 0.93
C SER A 25 -11.57 1.50 1.72
N GLU A 26 -12.07 1.90 2.87
CA GLU A 26 -12.95 1.09 3.72
C GLU A 26 -14.21 0.61 2.96
N ASP A 27 -14.77 1.45 2.08
CA ASP A 27 -15.93 1.15 1.23
C ASP A 27 -15.56 0.41 -0.08
N GLY A 28 -14.28 0.03 -0.28
CA GLY A 28 -13.81 -0.83 -1.37
C GLY A 28 -13.45 -0.11 -2.66
N LYS A 29 -13.29 1.23 -2.66
CA LYS A 29 -12.75 1.94 -3.81
C LYS A 29 -11.24 1.77 -3.86
N GLU A 30 -10.71 1.57 -5.05
CA GLU A 30 -9.30 1.28 -5.28
C GLU A 30 -8.64 2.39 -6.10
N PHE A 31 -7.33 2.56 -5.88
CA PHE A 31 -6.46 3.39 -6.70
C PHE A 31 -5.11 2.67 -6.81
N TYR A 32 -4.60 2.52 -8.02
CA TYR A 32 -3.31 1.93 -8.27
C TYR A 32 -2.52 2.77 -9.26
N ALA A 33 -1.25 3.03 -8.94
CA ALA A 33 -0.39 3.80 -9.84
C ALA A 33 1.04 3.26 -9.88
N GLU A 34 1.68 3.39 -11.03
CA GLU A 34 3.08 3.04 -11.28
C GLU A 34 3.85 4.24 -11.82
N ILE A 35 5.07 4.41 -11.32
CA ILE A 35 5.97 5.47 -11.78
C ILE A 35 6.57 5.10 -13.14
N ASP A 36 6.46 6.01 -14.11
CA ASP A 36 7.20 5.94 -15.37
C ASP A 36 8.52 6.75 -15.24
N ASP A 37 9.57 6.10 -14.73
CA ASP A 37 10.89 6.71 -14.57
C ASP A 37 11.98 5.76 -15.10
N ASP A 38 12.84 6.28 -15.99
CA ASP A 38 14.00 5.56 -16.50
C ASP A 38 14.94 5.03 -15.40
N LYS A 39 14.90 5.57 -14.20
CA LYS A 39 15.69 5.10 -13.05
C LYS A 39 15.31 3.69 -12.60
N LEU A 40 14.08 3.25 -12.85
CA LEU A 40 13.64 1.89 -12.53
C LEU A 40 14.38 0.82 -13.33
N LYS A 41 15.06 1.20 -14.42
CA LYS A 41 15.91 0.30 -15.22
C LYS A 41 17.23 -0.11 -14.52
N TYR A 42 17.54 0.48 -13.36
CA TYR A 42 18.80 0.27 -12.63
C TYR A 42 18.58 -0.26 -11.21
N VAL A 43 17.48 -0.95 -10.97
CA VAL A 43 17.21 -1.64 -9.69
C VAL A 43 18.09 -2.89 -9.55
N ASP A 44 18.21 -3.41 -8.34
CA ASP A 44 18.88 -4.69 -8.13
C ASP A 44 18.03 -5.87 -8.65
N SER A 45 18.66 -7.04 -8.82
CA SER A 45 17.99 -8.22 -9.38
C SER A 45 16.84 -8.73 -8.52
N TRP A 46 16.90 -8.53 -7.19
CA TRP A 46 15.79 -8.95 -6.33
C TRP A 46 14.54 -8.10 -6.56
N VAL A 47 14.72 -6.77 -6.66
CA VAL A 47 13.61 -5.84 -6.98
C VAL A 47 13.07 -6.11 -8.38
N GLU A 48 13.95 -6.39 -9.36
CA GLU A 48 13.54 -6.73 -10.72
C GLU A 48 12.66 -8.00 -10.74
N GLU A 49 13.11 -9.06 -10.07
CA GLU A 49 12.42 -10.37 -10.08
C GLU A 49 11.18 -10.44 -9.19
N ASN A 50 11.13 -9.69 -8.10
CA ASN A 50 10.07 -9.81 -7.08
C ASN A 50 9.11 -8.62 -7.03
N VAL A 51 9.50 -7.46 -7.53
CA VAL A 51 8.68 -6.24 -7.53
C VAL A 51 8.28 -5.85 -8.94
N LEU A 52 9.25 -5.52 -9.83
CA LEU A 52 8.92 -5.08 -11.18
C LEU A 52 8.17 -6.15 -11.98
N ALA A 53 8.53 -7.43 -11.83
CA ALA A 53 7.80 -8.54 -12.46
C ALA A 53 6.32 -8.63 -12.04
N ASN A 54 5.96 -8.01 -10.92
CA ASN A 54 4.59 -7.98 -10.36
C ASN A 54 3.87 -6.65 -10.64
N THR A 55 4.43 -5.74 -11.41
CA THR A 55 3.78 -4.50 -11.88
C THR A 55 3.05 -4.72 -13.20
N VAL A 56 2.09 -3.86 -13.52
CA VAL A 56 1.35 -3.90 -14.79
C VAL A 56 2.24 -3.48 -15.96
N THR A 57 3.12 -2.50 -15.75
CA THR A 57 3.96 -1.94 -16.82
C THR A 57 5.12 -2.87 -17.23
N TYR A 58 5.72 -3.57 -16.26
CA TYR A 58 6.92 -4.39 -16.48
C TYR A 58 6.67 -5.89 -16.33
N GLY A 59 5.51 -6.27 -15.78
CA GLY A 59 5.13 -7.66 -15.52
C GLY A 59 4.55 -8.39 -16.73
N ASP A 60 4.19 -9.63 -16.52
CA ASP A 60 3.53 -10.47 -17.50
C ASP A 60 2.02 -10.11 -17.64
N GLU A 61 1.38 -10.52 -18.75
CA GLU A 61 -0.03 -10.22 -19.06
C GLU A 61 -1.03 -10.60 -17.94
N TRP A 62 -0.70 -11.55 -17.07
CA TRP A 62 -1.58 -11.96 -15.96
C TRP A 62 -1.71 -10.90 -14.86
N VAL A 63 -0.75 -10.00 -14.73
CA VAL A 63 -0.76 -8.90 -13.75
C VAL A 63 -1.84 -7.87 -14.08
N LEU A 64 -2.24 -7.75 -15.35
CA LEU A 64 -3.29 -6.83 -15.80
C LEU A 64 -4.66 -7.07 -15.13
N ASN A 65 -4.90 -8.25 -14.57
CA ASN A 65 -6.15 -8.57 -13.89
C ASN A 65 -6.21 -8.10 -12.42
N ILE A 66 -5.14 -7.50 -11.90
CA ILE A 66 -5.07 -7.04 -10.49
C ILE A 66 -5.92 -5.77 -10.28
N VAL A 67 -6.11 -4.98 -11.31
CA VAL A 67 -6.90 -3.74 -11.25
C VAL A 67 -8.28 -4.00 -11.83
N GLU A 68 -9.32 -4.01 -10.96
CA GLU A 68 -10.70 -4.28 -11.40
C GLU A 68 -11.30 -3.13 -12.22
N ASP A 69 -10.88 -1.89 -11.98
CA ASP A 69 -11.35 -0.70 -12.68
C ASP A 69 -10.18 0.03 -13.37
N GLU A 70 -10.11 -0.10 -14.70
CA GLU A 70 -9.10 0.57 -15.54
C GLU A 70 -9.08 2.11 -15.37
N ASN A 71 -10.16 2.71 -14.89
CA ASN A 71 -10.21 4.16 -14.63
C ASN A 71 -9.44 4.60 -13.39
N ASN A 72 -9.04 3.66 -12.53
CA ASN A 72 -8.29 3.90 -11.31
C ASN A 72 -6.84 3.36 -11.39
N PHE A 73 -6.37 3.06 -12.59
CA PHE A 73 -4.98 2.69 -12.87
C PHE A 73 -4.27 3.83 -13.62
N TYR A 74 -3.13 4.25 -13.08
CA TYR A 74 -2.34 5.35 -13.62
C TYR A 74 -0.89 4.94 -13.83
N VAL A 75 -0.30 5.41 -14.92
CA VAL A 75 1.14 5.32 -15.18
C VAL A 75 1.63 6.72 -15.55
N GLY A 76 2.63 7.23 -14.84
CA GLY A 76 3.11 8.57 -15.13
C GLY A 76 4.22 9.06 -14.20
N SER A 77 4.50 10.36 -14.29
CA SER A 77 5.43 11.01 -13.38
C SER A 77 4.86 11.10 -11.95
N LYS A 78 5.72 11.41 -10.97
CA LYS A 78 5.28 11.66 -9.59
C LYS A 78 4.19 12.73 -9.52
N GLU A 79 4.36 13.79 -10.30
CA GLU A 79 3.44 14.93 -10.36
C GLU A 79 2.07 14.50 -10.90
N ASP A 80 2.03 13.73 -11.99
CA ASP A 80 0.79 13.23 -12.59
C ASP A 80 0.04 12.30 -11.62
N ILE A 81 0.78 11.39 -10.97
CA ILE A 81 0.20 10.48 -9.97
C ILE A 81 -0.29 11.24 -8.75
N GLY A 82 0.47 12.24 -8.27
CA GLY A 82 0.07 13.09 -7.15
C GLY A 82 -1.22 13.87 -7.44
N GLU A 83 -1.41 14.37 -8.67
CA GLU A 83 -2.65 15.02 -9.10
C GLU A 83 -3.83 14.04 -9.15
N ALA A 84 -3.65 12.87 -9.77
CA ALA A 84 -4.67 11.82 -9.82
C ALA A 84 -5.07 11.34 -8.42
N LEU A 85 -4.10 11.16 -7.53
CA LEU A 85 -4.34 10.75 -6.15
C LEU A 85 -5.05 11.84 -5.34
N ARG A 86 -4.76 13.12 -5.61
CA ARG A 86 -5.49 14.26 -5.01
C ARG A 86 -6.97 14.24 -5.41
N GLU A 87 -7.26 13.98 -6.68
CA GLU A 87 -8.65 13.84 -7.17
C GLU A 87 -9.34 12.62 -6.53
N TRP A 88 -8.61 11.52 -6.38
CA TRP A 88 -9.15 10.33 -5.73
C TRP A 88 -9.45 10.57 -4.25
N PHE A 89 -8.59 11.26 -3.50
CA PHE A 89 -8.86 11.63 -2.11
C PHE A 89 -10.01 12.63 -1.94
N ALA A 90 -10.24 13.49 -2.92
CA ALA A 90 -11.31 14.52 -2.86
C ALA A 90 -12.73 13.93 -2.79
N GLN A 91 -12.91 12.64 -3.06
CA GLN A 91 -14.20 11.96 -2.91
C GLN A 91 -14.56 11.63 -1.45
N PHE A 92 -13.66 11.83 -0.49
CA PHE A 92 -13.83 11.54 0.93
C PHE A 92 -13.83 12.84 1.76
N ASP A 93 -14.64 12.89 2.83
CA ASP A 93 -14.68 14.06 3.73
C ASP A 93 -13.43 14.15 4.60
N GLU A 94 -12.95 13.01 5.14
CA GLU A 94 -11.76 12.88 5.99
C GLU A 94 -11.14 11.51 5.75
N VAL A 95 -9.81 11.44 5.68
CA VAL A 95 -9.03 10.24 5.41
C VAL A 95 -8.09 9.93 6.57
N GLU A 96 -8.20 8.71 7.10
CA GLU A 96 -7.24 8.10 8.01
C GLU A 96 -6.42 7.05 7.23
N LEU A 97 -5.11 7.27 7.13
CA LEU A 97 -4.20 6.35 6.43
C LEU A 97 -3.84 5.16 7.33
N VAL A 98 -3.86 3.96 6.77
CA VAL A 98 -3.50 2.70 7.44
C VAL A 98 -2.53 1.92 6.56
N SER A 99 -1.41 1.44 7.13
CA SER A 99 -0.43 0.62 6.42
C SER A 99 0.20 -0.41 7.36
N ASP A 100 1.12 -1.20 6.85
CA ASP A 100 1.90 -2.20 7.61
C ASP A 100 3.37 -1.79 7.61
N VAL A 101 3.93 -1.48 8.80
CA VAL A 101 5.30 -0.95 8.96
C VAL A 101 5.54 0.32 8.13
N CYS A 102 4.64 1.24 8.21
CA CYS A 102 4.35 2.37 7.33
C CYS A 102 5.47 3.41 7.07
N HIS A 103 6.71 3.21 7.52
CA HIS A 103 7.74 4.25 7.54
C HIS A 103 8.12 4.75 6.14
N TYR A 104 8.45 3.85 5.22
CA TYR A 104 8.77 4.20 3.84
C TYR A 104 7.53 4.59 3.05
N ASP A 105 6.44 3.84 3.23
CA ASP A 105 5.17 4.07 2.55
C ASP A 105 4.66 5.49 2.76
N MET A 106 4.66 5.94 4.02
CA MET A 106 4.20 7.29 4.36
C MET A 106 5.11 8.38 3.78
N VAL A 107 6.43 8.16 3.78
CA VAL A 107 7.38 9.11 3.18
C VAL A 107 7.18 9.18 1.67
N LEU A 108 7.01 8.05 1.00
CA LEU A 108 6.83 7.98 -0.46
C LEU A 108 5.47 8.52 -0.90
N LEU A 109 4.40 8.28 -0.12
CA LEU A 109 3.10 8.90 -0.35
C LEU A 109 3.19 10.43 -0.23
N ILE A 110 3.84 10.96 0.81
CA ILE A 110 4.05 12.40 0.98
C ILE A 110 4.86 12.97 -0.19
N ASP A 111 5.89 12.26 -0.67
CA ASP A 111 6.77 12.71 -1.77
C ASP A 111 6.01 12.90 -3.09
N LEU A 112 4.88 12.20 -3.31
CA LEU A 112 3.99 12.43 -4.45
C LEU A 112 3.35 13.84 -4.44
N PHE A 113 3.20 14.45 -3.26
CA PHE A 113 2.64 15.79 -3.09
C PHE A 113 3.71 16.88 -2.89
N GLY A 114 4.98 16.46 -2.69
CA GLY A 114 6.11 17.33 -2.40
C GLY A 114 6.48 17.35 -0.93
N THR A 115 5.62 17.85 -0.05
CA THR A 115 5.84 17.86 1.41
C THR A 115 4.57 17.49 2.18
N ALA A 116 4.71 17.19 3.47
CA ALA A 116 3.55 16.89 4.33
C ALA A 116 2.55 18.07 4.45
N PHE A 117 2.98 19.30 4.11
CA PHE A 117 2.11 20.47 4.09
C PHE A 117 1.32 20.61 2.78
N ASP A 118 1.68 19.84 1.76
CA ASP A 118 1.05 19.84 0.43
C ASP A 118 0.05 18.70 0.26
N LEU A 119 -0.11 17.85 1.28
CA LEU A 119 -1.17 16.84 1.32
C LEU A 119 -2.55 17.48 1.14
N PRO A 120 -3.54 16.78 0.57
CA PRO A 120 -4.92 17.23 0.56
C PRO A 120 -5.42 17.58 1.97
N ASP A 121 -6.22 18.64 2.13
CA ASP A 121 -6.69 19.13 3.44
C ASP A 121 -7.44 18.06 4.26
N ASN A 122 -8.02 17.07 3.59
CA ASN A 122 -8.74 15.96 4.21
C ASN A 122 -7.87 14.74 4.53
N VAL A 123 -6.55 14.78 4.26
CA VAL A 123 -5.60 13.69 4.50
C VAL A 123 -4.61 14.09 5.59
N GLY A 124 -4.61 13.39 6.70
CA GLY A 124 -3.65 13.61 7.79
C GLY A 124 -2.24 13.10 7.44
N ALA A 125 -1.21 13.83 7.90
CA ALA A 125 0.19 13.40 7.79
C ALA A 125 0.59 12.34 8.85
N SER A 126 -0.36 11.50 9.25
CA SER A 126 -0.17 10.40 10.20
C SER A 126 -0.69 9.11 9.60
N CYS A 127 -0.08 8.00 9.97
CA CYS A 127 -0.48 6.67 9.53
C CYS A 127 -0.71 5.77 10.74
N HIS A 128 -1.79 5.01 10.72
CA HIS A 128 -2.02 3.90 11.64
C HIS A 128 -1.25 2.67 11.15
N ASP A 129 -0.43 2.08 12.01
CA ASP A 129 0.41 0.93 11.67
C ASP A 129 -0.18 -0.36 12.26
N ILE A 130 -0.68 -1.27 11.40
CA ILE A 130 -1.28 -2.54 11.82
C ILE A 130 -0.29 -3.47 12.53
N ASN A 131 1.02 -3.28 12.35
CA ASN A 131 2.03 -4.03 13.09
C ASN A 131 1.89 -3.85 14.62
N GLN A 132 1.49 -2.65 15.05
CA GLN A 132 1.23 -2.35 16.47
C GLN A 132 -0.03 -3.03 16.98
N ASP A 133 -1.08 -3.15 16.14
CA ASP A 133 -2.30 -3.89 16.50
C ASP A 133 -2.01 -5.38 16.65
N ILE A 134 -1.25 -5.96 15.71
CA ILE A 134 -0.79 -7.36 15.78
C ILE A 134 -0.01 -7.61 17.08
N ALA A 135 0.95 -6.75 17.39
CA ALA A 135 1.75 -6.85 18.61
C ALA A 135 0.87 -6.81 19.88
N SER A 136 -0.08 -5.87 19.91
CA SER A 136 -0.97 -5.67 21.04
C SER A 136 -1.94 -6.83 21.23
N LEU A 137 -2.61 -7.30 20.17
CA LEU A 137 -3.62 -8.35 20.22
C LEU A 137 -3.00 -9.71 20.60
N TYR A 138 -1.90 -10.08 19.93
CA TYR A 138 -1.23 -11.37 20.18
C TYR A 138 -0.26 -11.33 21.38
N LYS A 139 -0.11 -10.16 22.03
CA LYS A 139 0.76 -9.96 23.22
C LYS A 139 2.21 -10.35 22.94
N ILE A 140 2.72 -9.97 21.79
CA ILE A 140 4.09 -10.15 21.33
C ILE A 140 4.78 -8.78 21.20
N SER A 141 6.10 -8.77 21.04
CA SER A 141 6.83 -7.53 20.76
C SER A 141 6.56 -7.03 19.33
N GLU A 142 6.73 -5.73 19.08
CA GLU A 142 6.62 -5.16 17.72
C GLU A 142 7.64 -5.82 16.75
N HIS A 143 8.80 -6.25 17.24
CA HIS A 143 9.78 -6.99 16.45
C HIS A 143 9.27 -8.38 16.04
N GLU A 144 8.62 -9.11 16.96
CA GLU A 144 7.99 -10.40 16.64
C GLU A 144 6.78 -10.22 15.73
N ALA A 145 6.03 -9.12 15.90
CA ALA A 145 4.91 -8.78 15.01
C ALA A 145 5.40 -8.46 13.59
N PHE A 146 6.55 -7.79 13.44
CA PHE A 146 7.17 -7.52 12.14
C PHE A 146 7.47 -8.81 11.36
N ASP A 147 7.98 -9.84 12.05
CA ASP A 147 8.28 -11.15 11.46
C ASP A 147 7.04 -12.07 11.36
N TYR A 148 5.89 -11.65 11.88
CA TYR A 148 4.68 -12.46 11.90
C TYR A 148 4.05 -12.53 10.50
N SER A 149 3.83 -13.75 9.98
CA SER A 149 3.29 -13.91 8.61
C SER A 149 1.87 -13.40 8.49
N ARG A 150 1.65 -12.44 7.59
CA ARG A 150 0.33 -11.90 7.24
C ARG A 150 -0.55 -12.95 6.57
N GLU A 151 0.06 -13.80 5.76
CA GLU A 151 -0.61 -14.93 5.11
C GLU A 151 -1.21 -15.91 6.13
N LYS A 152 -0.49 -16.19 7.24
CA LYS A 152 -1.02 -17.04 8.31
C LYS A 152 -2.22 -16.45 9.04
N ILE A 153 -2.27 -15.12 9.18
CA ILE A 153 -3.45 -14.45 9.75
C ILE A 153 -4.65 -14.67 8.82
N LEU A 154 -4.49 -14.43 7.54
CA LEU A 154 -5.54 -14.61 6.53
C LEU A 154 -6.01 -16.07 6.44
N GLU A 155 -5.06 -17.02 6.37
CA GLU A 155 -5.36 -18.47 6.34
C GLU A 155 -6.15 -18.92 7.57
N GLY A 156 -5.76 -18.42 8.76
CA GLY A 156 -6.45 -18.72 10.03
C GLY A 156 -7.92 -18.30 10.03
N HIS A 157 -8.26 -17.30 9.22
CA HIS A 157 -9.62 -16.75 9.08
C HIS A 157 -10.33 -17.17 7.80
N ASN A 158 -9.73 -18.06 7.00
CA ASN A 158 -10.24 -18.53 5.70
C ASN A 158 -10.48 -17.37 4.71
N ILE A 159 -9.66 -16.34 4.77
CA ILE A 159 -9.68 -15.21 3.84
C ILE A 159 -8.63 -15.45 2.76
N ASN A 160 -9.05 -15.33 1.50
CA ASN A 160 -8.17 -15.36 0.35
C ASN A 160 -8.20 -13.99 -0.33
N THR A 161 -7.04 -13.38 -0.50
CA THR A 161 -6.87 -12.15 -1.28
C THR A 161 -6.31 -12.52 -2.65
N GLU A 162 -6.93 -12.01 -3.71
CA GLU A 162 -6.45 -12.25 -5.08
C GLU A 162 -5.26 -11.33 -5.37
N GLY A 163 -4.21 -11.91 -5.97
CA GLY A 163 -3.01 -11.18 -6.37
C GLY A 163 -1.72 -11.87 -5.95
N VAL A 164 -0.63 -11.13 -5.99
CA VAL A 164 0.71 -11.61 -5.68
C VAL A 164 1.43 -10.62 -4.76
N LYS A 165 2.14 -11.15 -3.79
CA LYS A 165 2.98 -10.39 -2.87
C LYS A 165 3.99 -9.53 -3.64
N HIS A 166 4.31 -8.36 -3.07
CA HIS A 166 5.11 -7.32 -3.73
C HIS A 166 4.45 -6.74 -4.98
N ASN A 167 3.12 -6.64 -4.94
CA ASN A 167 2.33 -5.74 -5.74
C ASN A 167 1.55 -4.84 -4.78
N SER A 168 1.76 -3.55 -4.81
CA SER A 168 1.22 -2.61 -3.80
C SER A 168 -0.31 -2.62 -3.70
N MET A 169 -1.05 -2.94 -4.78
CA MET A 169 -2.51 -3.10 -4.70
C MET A 169 -2.89 -4.37 -3.93
N TYR A 170 -2.23 -5.49 -4.22
CA TYR A 170 -2.44 -6.73 -3.47
C TYR A 170 -2.12 -6.54 -1.99
N ASP A 171 -0.97 -5.93 -1.68
CA ASP A 171 -0.53 -5.73 -0.30
C ASP A 171 -1.44 -4.75 0.45
N ALA A 172 -1.98 -3.70 -0.20
CA ALA A 172 -3.01 -2.83 0.36
C ALA A 172 -4.33 -3.57 0.69
N ARG A 173 -4.75 -4.51 -0.17
CA ARG A 173 -5.91 -5.38 0.10
C ARG A 173 -5.65 -6.33 1.27
N VAL A 174 -4.44 -6.87 1.40
CA VAL A 174 -4.01 -7.69 2.54
C VAL A 174 -4.04 -6.88 3.83
N ILE A 175 -3.51 -5.66 3.83
CA ILE A 175 -3.53 -4.74 4.98
C ILE A 175 -4.98 -4.49 5.43
N LYS A 176 -5.89 -4.18 4.50
CA LYS A 176 -7.32 -3.99 4.80
C LYS A 176 -7.93 -5.23 5.44
N ALA A 177 -7.73 -6.41 4.83
CA ALA A 177 -8.30 -7.65 5.33
C ALA A 177 -7.80 -7.98 6.76
N ILE A 178 -6.50 -7.79 7.01
CA ILE A 178 -5.92 -7.99 8.35
C ILE A 178 -6.48 -6.98 9.34
N TYR A 179 -6.54 -5.70 9.00
CA TYR A 179 -7.13 -4.69 9.86
C TYR A 179 -8.56 -5.06 10.27
N GLU A 180 -9.41 -5.49 9.32
CA GLU A 180 -10.78 -5.91 9.59
C GLU A 180 -10.85 -7.14 10.51
N ILE A 181 -9.92 -8.08 10.40
CA ILE A 181 -9.80 -9.23 11.32
C ILE A 181 -9.47 -8.73 12.72
N LEU A 182 -8.39 -7.92 12.85
CA LEU A 182 -7.90 -7.44 14.13
C LEU A 182 -8.97 -6.63 14.88
N GLN A 183 -9.73 -5.78 14.17
CA GLN A 183 -10.82 -5.01 14.79
C GLN A 183 -11.92 -5.91 15.32
N LYS A 184 -12.31 -6.96 14.61
CA LYS A 184 -13.31 -7.94 15.09
C LYS A 184 -12.82 -8.67 16.34
N GLU A 185 -11.55 -9.13 16.35
CA GLU A 185 -10.98 -9.82 17.50
C GLU A 185 -10.84 -8.90 18.73
N ILE A 186 -10.56 -7.60 18.52
CA ILE A 186 -10.50 -6.61 19.60
C ILE A 186 -11.89 -6.37 20.20
N ASP A 187 -12.94 -6.30 19.39
CA ASP A 187 -14.30 -6.06 19.84
C ASP A 187 -14.91 -7.27 20.59
N GLU A 188 -14.35 -8.46 20.42
CA GLU A 188 -14.79 -9.70 21.08
C GLU A 188 -14.12 -9.94 22.46
N VAL A 189 -13.12 -9.15 22.86
CA VAL A 189 -12.35 -9.28 24.10
C VAL A 189 -12.90 -8.37 25.20
#